data_090ebe869b665632af49ff094b6951a7
#
_entry.id   090ebe869b665632af49ff094b6951a7
#
_cell.length_a   1.000
_cell.length_b   1.000
_cell.length_c   1.000
_cell.angle_alpha   90.00
_cell.angle_beta   90.00
_cell.angle_gamma   90.00
#
_symmetry.space_group_name_H-M   'P 1'
#
loop_
_entity.id
_entity.type
_entity.pdbx_description
1 polymer ?
#
loop_
_entity_poly.entity_id
_entity_poly.type
_entity_poly.pdbx_seq_one_letter_code
_entity_poly.pdbx_strand_id
1 'polypeptide(L)'
;RKLLEPNIKITDEEMKEYFEKNKASYDQPEQVKASHILVKDEATAKEVKSKLDAGEDFAKLAKEYSTDSGTKDDGGNLGYFTKDDMVKEFSEAAFALKVNEISGPVKSSYGYHIIKVLDKKEAVEATFEGSKDKVKEELLEDKITSEVESWFNKKKQEYKIEKFL
;
A
#
# COMPACT_ATOMS: atom_id res chain seq x y z
N ARG A 1 -27.07 12.23 7.42
CA ARG A 1 -26.30 12.54 6.22
C ARG A 1 -27.14 13.34 5.22
N LYS A 2 -28.28 12.85 4.78
CA LYS A 2 -29.18 13.51 3.80
C LYS A 2 -29.72 14.91 4.16
N LEU A 3 -29.70 15.29 5.44
CA LEU A 3 -30.23 16.58 5.93
C LEU A 3 -29.19 17.72 5.86
N LEU A 4 -27.89 17.41 5.83
CA LEU A 4 -26.81 18.40 5.85
C LEU A 4 -26.18 18.62 4.46
N GLU A 5 -26.14 17.59 3.62
CA GLU A 5 -25.55 17.65 2.26
C GLU A 5 -26.07 18.81 1.39
N PRO A 6 -27.37 19.17 1.38
CA PRO A 6 -27.88 20.24 0.51
C PRO A 6 -27.35 21.63 0.85
N ASN A 7 -26.83 21.84 2.05
CA ASN A 7 -26.38 23.15 2.53
C ASN A 7 -24.87 23.34 2.48
N ILE A 8 -24.10 22.27 2.22
CA ILE A 8 -22.64 22.33 2.17
C ILE A 8 -22.25 22.67 0.74
N LYS A 9 -21.71 23.87 0.54
CA LYS A 9 -21.11 24.29 -0.72
C LYS A 9 -19.62 24.01 -0.68
N ILE A 10 -19.13 23.42 -1.76
CA ILE A 10 -17.70 23.17 -1.99
C ILE A 10 -17.31 23.91 -3.26
N THR A 11 -16.32 24.78 -3.15
CA THR A 11 -15.78 25.53 -4.29
C THR A 11 -14.55 24.82 -4.90
N ASP A 12 -14.20 25.15 -6.13
CA ASP A 12 -13.01 24.63 -6.78
C ASP A 12 -11.72 25.07 -6.06
N GLU A 13 -11.72 26.27 -5.47
CA GLU A 13 -10.60 26.77 -4.67
C GLU A 13 -10.39 25.90 -3.42
N GLU A 14 -11.47 25.59 -2.68
CA GLU A 14 -11.39 24.73 -1.50
C GLU A 14 -10.91 23.32 -1.87
N MET A 15 -11.38 22.77 -2.98
CA MET A 15 -10.92 21.47 -3.47
C MET A 15 -9.44 21.47 -3.84
N LYS A 16 -8.95 22.53 -4.50
CA LYS A 16 -7.53 22.67 -4.82
C LYS A 16 -6.66 22.78 -3.57
N GLU A 17 -7.09 23.59 -2.60
CA GLU A 17 -6.38 23.74 -1.34
C GLU A 17 -6.33 22.41 -0.56
N TYR A 18 -7.43 21.68 -0.53
CA TYR A 18 -7.51 20.36 0.08
C TYR A 18 -6.59 19.35 -0.62
N PHE A 19 -6.61 19.33 -1.94
CA PHE A 19 -5.71 18.49 -2.74
C PHE A 19 -4.25 18.78 -2.46
N GLU A 20 -3.82 20.05 -2.48
CA GLU A 20 -2.42 20.43 -2.22
C GLU A 20 -1.96 20.03 -0.81
N LYS A 21 -2.83 20.16 0.19
CA LYS A 21 -2.53 19.74 1.56
C LYS A 21 -2.40 18.23 1.71
N ASN A 22 -3.12 17.47 0.89
CA ASN A 22 -3.22 16.01 0.99
C ASN A 22 -2.63 15.30 -0.25
N LYS A 23 -1.85 15.98 -1.08
CA LYS A 23 -1.36 15.48 -2.38
C LYS A 23 -0.74 14.09 -2.29
N ALA A 24 0.10 13.86 -1.27
CA ALA A 24 0.77 12.58 -1.06
C ALA A 24 -0.19 11.39 -0.88
N SER A 25 -1.44 11.62 -0.42
CA SER A 25 -2.45 10.57 -0.28
C SER A 25 -3.14 10.20 -1.59
N TYR A 26 -2.98 11.03 -2.63
CA TYR A 26 -3.50 10.79 -3.98
C TYR A 26 -2.45 10.23 -4.93
N ASP A 27 -1.16 10.38 -4.61
CA ASP A 27 -0.08 9.82 -5.40
C ASP A 27 -0.16 8.28 -5.39
N GLN A 28 0.17 7.68 -6.54
CA GLN A 28 0.32 6.24 -6.64
C GLN A 28 1.80 5.91 -6.47
N PRO A 29 2.18 5.23 -5.38
CA PRO A 29 3.57 4.85 -5.17
C PRO A 29 4.03 3.82 -6.21
N GLU A 30 5.34 3.77 -6.43
CA GLU A 30 5.96 2.68 -7.19
C GLU A 30 5.57 1.33 -6.59
N GLN A 31 5.20 0.37 -7.44
CA GLN A 31 4.83 -0.99 -7.04
C GLN A 31 5.66 -2.02 -7.80
N VAL A 32 6.00 -3.08 -7.11
CA VAL A 32 6.67 -4.25 -7.69
C VAL A 32 5.76 -5.45 -7.52
N LYS A 33 5.59 -6.24 -8.60
CA LYS A 33 5.02 -7.57 -8.53
C LYS A 33 6.14 -8.58 -8.50
N ALA A 34 6.18 -9.42 -7.47
CA ALA A 34 7.23 -10.41 -7.34
C ALA A 34 6.73 -11.75 -6.81
N SER A 35 7.52 -12.78 -7.04
CA SER A 35 7.46 -14.05 -6.33
C SER A 35 8.70 -14.24 -5.48
N HIS A 36 8.58 -15.00 -4.38
CA HIS A 36 9.73 -15.32 -3.54
C HIS A 36 9.77 -16.78 -3.10
N ILE A 37 10.96 -17.21 -2.73
CA ILE A 37 11.22 -18.48 -2.05
C ILE A 37 11.89 -18.13 -0.72
N LEU A 38 11.25 -18.45 0.39
CA LEU A 38 11.78 -18.22 1.74
C LEU A 38 12.37 -19.52 2.28
N VAL A 39 13.63 -19.48 2.70
CA VAL A 39 14.31 -20.61 3.34
C VAL A 39 14.98 -20.20 4.64
N LYS A 40 15.32 -21.17 5.50
CA LYS A 40 15.82 -20.88 6.84
C LYS A 40 17.30 -20.47 6.87
N ASP A 41 18.09 -21.00 5.96
CA ASP A 41 19.54 -20.83 5.96
C ASP A 41 20.11 -20.45 4.59
N GLU A 42 21.30 -19.86 4.61
CA GLU A 42 21.96 -19.35 3.42
C GLU A 42 22.41 -20.46 2.48
N ALA A 43 22.77 -21.62 2.99
CA ALA A 43 23.23 -22.74 2.17
C ALA A 43 22.08 -23.24 1.27
N THR A 44 20.91 -23.43 1.83
CA THR A 44 19.69 -23.78 1.08
C THR A 44 19.32 -22.67 0.07
N ALA A 45 19.45 -21.39 0.44
CA ALA A 45 19.18 -20.30 -0.48
C ALA A 45 20.14 -20.31 -1.68
N LYS A 46 21.42 -20.57 -1.47
CA LYS A 46 22.42 -20.72 -2.53
C LYS A 46 22.15 -21.93 -3.44
N GLU A 47 21.71 -23.05 -2.84
CA GLU A 47 21.29 -24.24 -3.61
C GLU A 47 20.12 -23.91 -4.53
N VAL A 48 19.06 -23.29 -3.99
CA VAL A 48 17.87 -22.87 -4.76
C VAL A 48 18.29 -21.92 -5.89
N LYS A 49 19.16 -20.93 -5.59
CA LYS A 49 19.65 -20.00 -6.60
C LYS A 49 20.39 -20.72 -7.73
N SER A 50 21.25 -21.69 -7.38
CA SER A 50 21.99 -22.48 -8.38
C SER A 50 21.06 -23.30 -9.29
N LYS A 51 19.99 -23.86 -8.73
CA LYS A 51 18.97 -24.58 -9.51
C LYS A 51 18.21 -23.65 -10.44
N LEU A 52 17.86 -22.44 -9.98
CA LEU A 52 17.24 -21.41 -10.82
C LEU A 52 18.16 -20.96 -11.95
N ASP A 53 19.45 -20.79 -11.69
CA ASP A 53 20.45 -20.45 -12.70
C ASP A 53 20.67 -21.57 -13.72
N ALA A 54 20.42 -22.81 -13.32
CA ALA A 54 20.41 -23.98 -14.23
C ALA A 54 19.11 -24.11 -15.04
N GLY A 55 18.12 -23.20 -14.81
CA GLY A 55 16.87 -23.15 -15.57
C GLY A 55 15.71 -23.94 -14.95
N GLU A 56 15.83 -24.36 -13.69
CA GLU A 56 14.69 -25.00 -13.00
C GLU A 56 13.56 -23.99 -12.78
N ASP A 57 12.33 -24.50 -12.77
CA ASP A 57 11.13 -23.71 -12.63
C ASP A 57 10.99 -23.11 -11.23
N PHE A 58 10.75 -21.78 -11.17
CA PHE A 58 10.66 -21.04 -9.91
C PHE A 58 9.50 -21.52 -9.02
N ALA A 59 8.33 -21.78 -9.63
CA ALA A 59 7.14 -22.20 -8.87
C ALA A 59 7.32 -23.60 -8.27
N LYS A 60 7.98 -24.50 -9.02
CA LYS A 60 8.34 -25.82 -8.52
C LYS A 60 9.27 -25.74 -7.32
N LEU A 61 10.33 -24.92 -7.41
CA LEU A 61 11.28 -24.72 -6.32
C LEU A 61 10.63 -23.99 -5.11
N ALA A 62 9.72 -23.05 -5.36
CA ALA A 62 8.93 -22.43 -4.28
C ALA A 62 8.13 -23.47 -3.50
N LYS A 63 7.43 -24.36 -4.20
CA LYS A 63 6.66 -25.44 -3.56
C LYS A 63 7.53 -26.42 -2.78
N GLU A 64 8.72 -26.74 -3.29
CA GLU A 64 9.64 -27.71 -2.70
C GLU A 64 10.41 -27.15 -1.49
N TYR A 65 10.92 -25.92 -1.60
CA TYR A 65 11.87 -25.36 -0.64
C TYR A 65 11.29 -24.27 0.27
N SER A 66 10.25 -23.56 -0.18
CA SER A 66 9.77 -22.40 0.57
C SER A 66 9.12 -22.80 1.90
N THR A 67 9.53 -22.11 2.95
CA THR A 67 8.91 -22.20 4.28
C THR A 67 7.70 -21.27 4.43
N ASP A 68 7.46 -20.39 3.46
CA ASP A 68 6.28 -19.54 3.44
C ASP A 68 5.05 -20.32 2.96
N SER A 69 4.25 -20.79 3.91
CA SER A 69 3.04 -21.57 3.63
C SER A 69 1.94 -20.77 2.94
N GLY A 70 2.01 -19.42 2.98
CA GLY A 70 1.02 -18.54 2.37
C GLY A 70 1.16 -18.48 0.85
N THR A 71 2.37 -18.62 0.32
CA THR A 71 2.65 -18.38 -1.10
C THR A 71 3.29 -19.56 -1.83
N LYS A 72 3.89 -20.53 -1.12
CA LYS A 72 4.65 -21.63 -1.74
C LYS A 72 3.86 -22.44 -2.77
N ASP A 73 2.56 -22.66 -2.53
CA ASP A 73 1.69 -23.43 -3.42
C ASP A 73 1.18 -22.61 -4.62
N ASP A 74 1.32 -21.26 -4.55
CA ASP A 74 1.05 -20.31 -5.65
C ASP A 74 2.36 -19.81 -6.30
N GLY A 75 3.38 -20.65 -6.36
CA GLY A 75 4.66 -20.31 -6.96
C GLY A 75 5.42 -19.16 -6.27
N GLY A 76 5.16 -18.93 -4.99
CA GLY A 76 5.76 -17.86 -4.20
C GLY A 76 5.19 -16.47 -4.49
N ASN A 77 4.03 -16.35 -5.16
CA ASN A 77 3.46 -15.10 -5.66
C ASN A 77 3.00 -14.19 -4.52
N LEU A 78 3.55 -12.99 -4.47
CA LEU A 78 3.21 -11.95 -3.47
C LEU A 78 2.23 -10.89 -4.02
N GLY A 79 1.94 -10.91 -5.33
CA GLY A 79 1.21 -9.85 -5.97
C GLY A 79 2.02 -8.55 -6.08
N TYR A 80 1.32 -7.41 -6.26
CA TYR A 80 1.92 -6.08 -6.22
C TYR A 80 2.02 -5.58 -4.78
N PHE A 81 3.15 -4.96 -4.47
CA PHE A 81 3.41 -4.34 -3.17
C PHE A 81 4.24 -3.06 -3.35
N THR A 82 4.12 -2.16 -2.39
CA THR A 82 4.94 -0.95 -2.25
C THR A 82 6.16 -1.22 -1.37
N LYS A 83 7.06 -0.25 -1.26
CA LYS A 83 8.24 -0.38 -0.39
C LYS A 83 7.89 -0.57 1.09
N ASP A 84 6.75 -0.03 1.51
CA ASP A 84 6.33 -0.02 2.92
C ASP A 84 5.56 -1.28 3.32
N ASP A 85 5.14 -2.10 2.36
CA ASP A 85 4.38 -3.33 2.62
C ASP A 85 5.25 -4.51 3.06
N MET A 86 6.56 -4.44 2.83
CA MET A 86 7.51 -5.52 3.10
C MET A 86 8.63 -5.07 4.03
N VAL A 87 9.35 -6.04 4.62
CA VAL A 87 10.56 -5.71 5.40
C VAL A 87 11.60 -5.04 4.51
N LYS A 88 12.36 -4.13 5.11
CA LYS A 88 13.28 -3.24 4.41
C LYS A 88 14.25 -3.97 3.47
N GLU A 89 14.87 -5.02 3.94
CA GLU A 89 15.87 -5.78 3.17
C GLU A 89 15.26 -6.44 1.94
N PHE A 90 14.03 -6.93 2.06
CA PHE A 90 13.28 -7.50 0.95
C PHE A 90 12.90 -6.42 -0.08
N SER A 91 12.32 -5.30 0.41
CA SER A 91 11.91 -4.18 -0.45
C SER A 91 13.09 -3.60 -1.24
N GLU A 92 14.20 -3.30 -0.56
CA GLU A 92 15.40 -2.76 -1.21
C GLU A 92 15.89 -3.69 -2.33
N ALA A 93 15.92 -5.01 -2.08
CA ALA A 93 16.34 -5.98 -3.08
C ALA A 93 15.33 -6.06 -4.25
N ALA A 94 14.03 -6.19 -3.97
CA ALA A 94 13.00 -6.33 -4.99
C ALA A 94 12.92 -5.09 -5.90
N PHE A 95 12.99 -3.89 -5.34
CA PHE A 95 12.91 -2.65 -6.10
C PHE A 95 14.18 -2.36 -6.93
N ALA A 96 15.34 -2.90 -6.53
CA ALA A 96 16.59 -2.79 -7.29
C ALA A 96 16.66 -3.73 -8.50
N LEU A 97 15.93 -4.85 -8.50
CA LEU A 97 15.91 -5.82 -9.58
C LEU A 97 15.14 -5.28 -10.80
N LYS A 98 15.52 -5.76 -11.98
CA LYS A 98 14.75 -5.55 -13.22
C LYS A 98 13.64 -6.59 -13.35
N VAL A 99 12.67 -6.32 -14.22
CA VAL A 99 11.62 -7.30 -14.55
C VAL A 99 12.27 -8.58 -15.11
N ASN A 100 11.81 -9.72 -14.60
CA ASN A 100 12.33 -11.08 -14.85
C ASN A 100 13.70 -11.38 -14.23
N GLU A 101 14.29 -10.48 -13.48
CA GLU A 101 15.53 -10.72 -12.74
C GLU A 101 15.27 -11.48 -11.45
N ILE A 102 16.21 -12.35 -11.07
CA ILE A 102 16.18 -13.16 -9.85
C ILE A 102 17.32 -12.70 -8.93
N SER A 103 17.02 -12.42 -7.69
CA SER A 103 18.00 -12.00 -6.68
C SER A 103 18.96 -13.14 -6.33
N GLY A 104 20.09 -12.77 -5.72
CA GLY A 104 20.82 -13.66 -4.81
C GLY A 104 20.05 -13.86 -3.50
N PRO A 105 20.63 -14.62 -2.54
CA PRO A 105 20.07 -14.76 -1.21
C PRO A 105 19.98 -13.41 -0.47
N VAL A 106 18.76 -13.00 -0.10
CA VAL A 106 18.47 -11.77 0.64
C VAL A 106 18.12 -12.14 2.07
N LYS A 107 18.94 -11.73 3.03
CA LYS A 107 18.72 -12.02 4.45
C LYS A 107 17.69 -11.07 5.06
N SER A 108 16.76 -11.60 5.83
CA SER A 108 15.81 -10.84 6.65
C SER A 108 15.65 -11.48 8.03
N SER A 109 14.75 -10.93 8.85
CA SER A 109 14.35 -11.53 10.13
C SER A 109 13.62 -12.87 9.99
N TYR A 110 13.08 -13.17 8.81
CA TYR A 110 12.35 -14.41 8.52
C TYR A 110 13.24 -15.53 7.99
N GLY A 111 14.45 -15.23 7.55
CA GLY A 111 15.37 -16.17 6.91
C GLY A 111 16.01 -15.56 5.66
N TYR A 112 16.14 -16.36 4.63
CA TYR A 112 16.74 -15.96 3.35
C TYR A 112 15.71 -16.07 2.23
N HIS A 113 15.57 -14.99 1.46
CA HIS A 113 14.66 -14.89 0.34
C HIS A 113 15.41 -14.97 -0.99
N ILE A 114 14.86 -15.71 -1.94
CA ILE A 114 15.18 -15.58 -3.36
C ILE A 114 13.97 -14.90 -4.00
N ILE A 115 14.20 -13.76 -4.65
CA ILE A 115 13.13 -12.90 -5.16
C ILE A 115 13.20 -12.88 -6.69
N LYS A 116 12.07 -13.06 -7.35
CA LYS A 116 11.91 -12.87 -8.79
C LYS A 116 10.90 -11.76 -9.05
N VAL A 117 11.33 -10.69 -9.70
CA VAL A 117 10.44 -9.60 -10.10
C VAL A 117 9.69 -9.99 -11.37
N LEU A 118 8.37 -9.88 -11.35
CA LEU A 118 7.49 -10.22 -12.47
C LEU A 118 7.05 -9.00 -13.28
N ASP A 119 6.82 -7.87 -12.57
CA ASP A 119 6.37 -6.62 -13.16
C ASP A 119 6.70 -5.43 -12.24
N LYS A 120 6.71 -4.23 -12.80
CA LYS A 120 6.89 -2.97 -12.07
C LYS A 120 5.90 -1.93 -12.58
N LYS A 121 5.33 -1.17 -11.65
CA LYS A 121 4.54 0.03 -11.94
C LYS A 121 5.29 1.22 -11.37
N GLU A 122 5.58 2.19 -12.23
CA GLU A 122 6.21 3.43 -11.80
C GLU A 122 5.27 4.24 -10.91
N ALA A 123 5.86 5.06 -10.05
CA ALA A 123 5.10 6.01 -9.26
C ALA A 123 4.42 7.03 -10.19
N VAL A 124 3.15 7.34 -9.91
CA VAL A 124 2.40 8.36 -10.66
C VAL A 124 2.00 9.46 -9.69
N GLU A 125 2.51 10.67 -9.93
CA GLU A 125 2.05 11.84 -9.18
C GLU A 125 0.61 12.18 -9.53
N ALA A 126 -0.20 12.38 -8.51
CA ALA A 126 -1.58 12.78 -8.68
C ALA A 126 -1.67 14.21 -9.25
N THR A 127 -2.67 14.40 -10.09
CA THR A 127 -3.08 15.74 -10.55
C THR A 127 -4.42 16.10 -9.93
N PHE A 128 -4.65 17.40 -9.71
CA PHE A 128 -5.94 17.87 -9.20
C PHE A 128 -7.11 17.40 -10.09
N GLU A 129 -6.98 17.55 -11.40
CA GLU A 129 -8.04 17.15 -12.34
C GLU A 129 -8.33 15.64 -12.28
N GLY A 130 -7.30 14.81 -12.18
CA GLY A 130 -7.46 13.35 -12.04
C GLY A 130 -8.03 12.90 -10.71
N SER A 131 -7.91 13.74 -9.66
CA SER A 131 -8.35 13.44 -8.30
C SER A 131 -9.61 14.19 -7.88
N LYS A 132 -10.17 15.04 -8.75
CA LYS A 132 -11.21 16.02 -8.40
C LYS A 132 -12.44 15.39 -7.75
N ASP A 133 -12.93 14.28 -8.26
CA ASP A 133 -14.12 13.61 -7.71
C ASP A 133 -13.85 13.04 -6.32
N LYS A 134 -12.69 12.42 -6.11
CA LYS A 134 -12.27 11.88 -4.82
C LYS A 134 -12.04 13.00 -3.80
N VAL A 135 -11.37 14.07 -4.19
CA VAL A 135 -11.16 15.28 -3.37
C VAL A 135 -12.49 15.86 -2.93
N LYS A 136 -13.46 15.97 -3.85
CA LYS A 136 -14.79 16.50 -3.53
C LYS A 136 -15.52 15.63 -2.51
N GLU A 137 -15.45 14.32 -2.66
CA GLU A 137 -16.10 13.37 -1.75
C GLU A 137 -15.48 13.45 -0.35
N GLU A 138 -14.17 13.42 -0.24
CA GLU A 138 -13.45 13.50 1.04
C GLU A 138 -13.66 14.85 1.73
N LEU A 139 -13.56 15.96 0.99
CA LEU A 139 -13.82 17.29 1.53
C LEU A 139 -15.27 17.46 1.99
N LEU A 140 -16.24 16.84 1.30
CA LEU A 140 -17.64 16.84 1.73
C LEU A 140 -17.81 16.07 3.03
N GLU A 141 -17.19 14.92 3.18
CA GLU A 141 -17.23 14.13 4.41
C GLU A 141 -16.62 14.88 5.59
N ASP A 142 -15.48 15.54 5.40
CA ASP A 142 -14.83 16.35 6.43
C ASP A 142 -15.72 17.52 6.85
N LYS A 143 -16.33 18.23 5.90
CA LYS A 143 -17.26 19.32 6.20
C LYS A 143 -18.51 18.84 6.94
N ILE A 144 -19.10 17.71 6.53
CA ILE A 144 -20.25 17.11 7.23
C ILE A 144 -19.88 16.77 8.67
N THR A 145 -18.74 16.12 8.85
CA THR A 145 -18.24 15.72 10.18
C THR A 145 -18.04 16.93 11.08
N SER A 146 -17.38 17.98 10.57
CA SER A 146 -17.15 19.22 11.29
C SER A 146 -18.46 19.94 11.67
N GLU A 147 -19.45 19.99 10.77
CA GLU A 147 -20.75 20.58 11.06
C GLU A 147 -21.54 19.80 12.12
N VAL A 148 -21.50 18.46 12.04
CA VAL A 148 -22.15 17.60 13.05
C VAL A 148 -21.51 17.80 14.42
N GLU A 149 -20.17 17.85 14.50
CA GLU A 149 -19.46 18.11 15.75
C GLU A 149 -19.79 19.50 16.33
N SER A 150 -19.79 20.51 15.47
CA SER A 150 -20.17 21.87 15.84
C SER A 150 -21.62 21.94 16.39
N TRP A 151 -22.55 21.32 15.67
CA TRP A 151 -23.95 21.23 16.11
C TRP A 151 -24.07 20.49 17.44
N PHE A 152 -23.40 19.38 17.62
CA PHE A 152 -23.40 18.58 18.83
C PHE A 152 -22.85 19.38 20.03
N ASN A 153 -21.74 20.09 19.84
CA ASN A 153 -21.13 20.92 20.87
C ASN A 153 -22.02 22.08 21.26
N LYS A 154 -22.69 22.72 20.28
CA LYS A 154 -23.68 23.78 20.54
C LYS A 154 -24.85 23.24 21.35
N LYS A 155 -25.40 22.10 20.97
CA LYS A 155 -26.49 21.46 21.73
C LYS A 155 -26.07 21.07 23.14
N LYS A 156 -24.88 20.56 23.32
CA LYS A 156 -24.32 20.20 24.63
C LYS A 156 -24.18 21.41 25.55
N GLN A 157 -23.86 22.59 25.01
CA GLN A 157 -23.81 23.83 25.76
C GLN A 157 -25.24 24.33 26.14
N GLU A 158 -26.17 24.30 25.18
CA GLU A 158 -27.58 24.62 25.41
C GLU A 158 -28.18 23.75 26.55
N TYR A 159 -27.96 22.45 26.52
CA TYR A 159 -28.41 21.51 27.57
C TYR A 159 -27.76 21.75 28.94
N LYS A 160 -26.51 22.21 28.99
CA LYS A 160 -25.86 22.58 30.25
C LYS A 160 -26.49 23.83 30.86
N ILE A 161 -26.90 24.81 30.05
CA ILE A 161 -27.52 26.06 30.50
C ILE A 161 -28.94 25.79 31.05
N GLU A 162 -29.74 24.94 30.39
CA GLU A 162 -31.08 24.57 30.85
C GLU A 162 -31.07 23.77 32.17
N LYS A 163 -30.00 23.11 32.52
CA LYS A 163 -29.88 22.27 33.73
C LYS A 163 -29.50 23.08 34.98
N PHE A 164 -29.13 24.35 34.82
CA PHE A 164 -28.72 25.25 35.90
C PHE A 164 -29.68 26.47 36.09
N LEU A 165 -30.78 26.52 35.35
CA LEU A 165 -31.93 27.46 35.54
C LEU A 165 -33.12 26.73 36.15
#